data_1feb13a47434278eba01d97e99825a3b
#
_entry.id   1feb13a47434278eba01d97e99825a3b
#
_cell.length_a   1.000
_cell.length_b   1.000
_cell.length_c   1.000
_cell.angle_alpha   90.00
_cell.angle_beta   90.00
_cell.angle_gamma   90.00
#
_symmetry.space_group_name_H-M   'P 1'
#
loop_
_entity.id
_entity.type
_entity.pdbx_description
1 polymer ?
#
loop_
_entity_poly.entity_id
_entity_poly.type
_entity_poly.pdbx_seq_one_letter_code
_entity_poly.pdbx_strand_id
1 'polypeptide(L)'
;MLRILPHTCYTIGMKIHTRYFASFREIIGQNEEVLTLHEGANVADVRGLLLTRYPRLQPIMERSVCAVNHNYVPIDTVLHEGDELVFIPPVGGGCR
;
A
#
# COMPACT_ATOMS: atom_id res chain seq x y z
N MET A 1 -36.19 3.09 -0.23
CA MET A 1 -35.56 3.10 0.01
C MET A 1 -34.77 2.76 0.07
N LEU A 2 -34.62 2.87 0.10
CA LEU A 2 -33.73 2.76 0.24
C LEU A 2 -32.82 2.61 0.25
N ARG A 3 -32.89 2.78 -0.02
CA ARG A 3 -32.00 2.77 0.05
C ARG A 3 -31.04 2.73 -0.04
N ILE A 4 -31.03 2.99 -0.27
CA ILE A 4 -30.11 3.13 -0.24
C ILE A 4 -29.24 2.91 0.01
N LEU A 5 -29.38 2.97 0.00
CA LEU A 5 -28.48 2.92 0.37
C LEU A 5 -27.50 2.74 0.36
N PRO A 6 -27.45 2.64 0.14
CA PRO A 6 -26.57 2.59 0.25
C PRO A 6 -25.68 2.71 0.07
N HIS A 7 -25.52 3.02 -0.11
CA HIS A 7 -24.77 3.45 -0.36
C HIS A 7 -23.94 3.91 0.20
N THR A 8 -24.10 4.08 0.37
CA THR A 8 -23.40 4.80 1.25
C THR A 8 -22.33 4.10 1.98
N CYS A 9 -22.33 2.90 2.18
CA CYS A 9 -21.29 2.20 2.84
C CYS A 9 -19.98 2.38 2.18
N TYR A 10 -19.96 2.59 0.93
CA TYR A 10 -18.72 2.71 0.24
C TYR A 10 -17.97 3.96 0.62
N THR A 11 -18.59 4.85 1.31
CA THR A 11 -17.90 6.05 1.72
C THR A 11 -17.12 5.85 2.99
N ILE A 12 -17.17 4.68 3.57
CA ILE A 12 -16.51 4.44 4.83
C ILE A 12 -15.07 4.07 4.67
N GLY A 13 -14.62 3.87 3.48
CA GLY A 13 -13.22 3.54 3.26
C GLY A 13 -12.30 4.69 3.59
N MET A 14 -11.09 4.38 3.97
CA MET A 14 -10.08 5.39 4.18
C MET A 14 -9.14 5.41 2.99
N LYS A 15 -8.56 6.57 2.73
CA LYS A 15 -7.68 6.76 1.59
C LYS A 15 -6.25 6.80 2.06
N ILE A 16 -5.42 5.99 1.43
CA ILE A 16 -4.03 5.87 1.75
C ILE A 16 -3.22 6.26 0.52
N HIS A 17 -2.27 7.16 0.70
CA HIS A 17 -1.37 7.54 -0.38
C HIS A 17 -0.21 6.57 -0.41
N THR A 18 -0.11 5.81 -1.48
CA THR A 18 0.94 4.81 -1.61
C THR A 18 1.94 5.29 -2.64
N ARG A 19 3.20 5.28 -2.30
CA ARG A 19 4.26 5.74 -3.19
C ARG A 19 5.17 4.58 -3.55
N TYR A 20 5.62 4.59 -4.79
CA TYR A 20 6.42 3.51 -5.35
C TYR A 20 7.75 4.03 -5.85
N PHE A 21 8.81 3.33 -5.52
CA PHE A 21 10.15 3.69 -5.95
C PHE A 21 10.80 2.55 -6.71
N ALA A 22 11.73 2.92 -7.58
CA ALA A 22 12.61 1.97 -8.26
C ALA A 22 11.83 0.80 -8.86
N SER A 23 12.13 -0.42 -8.42
CA SER A 23 11.50 -1.60 -8.99
C SER A 23 10.00 -1.62 -8.88
N PHE A 24 9.46 -1.11 -7.77
CA PHE A 24 8.01 -1.05 -7.60
C PHE A 24 7.39 -0.18 -8.67
N ARG A 25 7.98 0.98 -8.89
CA ARG A 25 7.46 1.91 -9.88
C ARG A 25 7.52 1.30 -11.28
N GLU A 26 8.59 0.58 -11.57
CA GLU A 26 8.73 -0.03 -12.89
C GLU A 26 7.68 -1.10 -13.15
N ILE A 27 7.39 -1.90 -12.14
CA ILE A 27 6.41 -2.97 -12.32
C ILE A 27 4.99 -2.43 -12.33
N ILE A 28 4.69 -1.50 -11.45
CA ILE A 28 3.35 -0.95 -11.31
C ILE A 28 3.03 0.07 -12.39
N GLY A 29 4.06 0.81 -12.82
CA GLY A 29 3.88 1.79 -13.89
C GLY A 29 3.47 3.16 -13.41
N GLN A 30 3.50 3.41 -12.12
CA GLN A 30 3.12 4.69 -11.54
C GLN A 30 4.04 5.03 -10.39
N ASN A 31 4.15 6.34 -10.10
CA ASN A 31 4.95 6.80 -8.97
C ASN A 31 4.18 6.72 -7.67
N GLU A 32 2.89 6.88 -7.74
CA GLU A 32 2.06 6.90 -6.54
C GLU A 32 0.62 6.62 -6.91
N GLU A 33 -0.15 6.30 -5.91
CA GLU A 33 -1.52 5.88 -6.12
C GLU A 33 -2.28 6.08 -4.83
N VAL A 34 -3.55 6.46 -4.93
CA VAL A 34 -4.40 6.53 -3.74
C VAL A 34 -5.23 5.27 -3.68
N LEU A 35 -5.09 4.53 -2.60
CA LEU A 35 -5.83 3.30 -2.40
C LEU A 35 -6.92 3.53 -1.37
N THR A 36 -8.09 2.96 -1.62
CA THR A 36 -9.19 3.02 -0.67
C THR A 36 -9.27 1.69 0.06
N LEU A 37 -9.19 1.74 1.38
CA LEU A 37 -9.17 0.55 2.20
C LEU A 37 -10.24 0.65 3.28
N HIS A 38 -10.65 -0.49 3.80
CA HIS A 38 -11.60 -0.48 4.91
C HIS A 38 -10.89 0.01 6.17
N GLU A 39 -11.63 0.57 7.08
CA GLU A 39 -11.04 1.04 8.32
C GLU A 39 -10.48 -0.14 9.10
N GLY A 40 -9.36 0.09 9.73
CA GLY A 40 -8.68 -0.97 10.44
C GLY A 40 -7.69 -1.75 9.60
N ALA A 41 -7.62 -1.47 8.31
CA ALA A 41 -6.67 -2.15 7.45
C ALA A 41 -5.24 -1.83 7.87
N ASN A 42 -4.35 -2.77 7.67
CA ASN A 42 -2.95 -2.58 8.02
C ASN A 42 -2.08 -2.66 6.78
N VAL A 43 -0.78 -2.50 6.96
CA VAL A 43 0.17 -2.53 5.85
C VAL A 43 0.11 -3.87 5.10
N ALA A 44 -0.08 -4.96 5.84
CA ALA A 44 -0.17 -6.28 5.21
C ALA A 44 -1.35 -6.37 4.25
N ASP A 45 -2.43 -5.68 4.54
CA ASP A 45 -3.59 -5.66 3.65
C ASP A 45 -3.26 -4.98 2.33
N VAL A 46 -2.50 -3.89 2.39
CA VAL A 46 -2.06 -3.21 1.17
C VAL A 46 -1.11 -4.10 0.39
N ARG A 47 -0.20 -4.75 1.11
CA ARG A 47 0.75 -5.65 0.48
C ARG A 47 0.03 -6.75 -0.28
N GLY A 48 -0.96 -7.36 0.36
CA GLY A 48 -1.74 -8.40 -0.29
C GLY A 48 -2.49 -7.90 -1.51
N LEU A 49 -3.05 -6.71 -1.41
CA LEU A 49 -3.76 -6.11 -2.53
C LEU A 49 -2.83 -5.90 -3.71
N LEU A 50 -1.64 -5.37 -3.46
CA LEU A 50 -0.69 -5.12 -4.53
C LEU A 50 -0.18 -6.41 -5.15
N LEU A 51 0.04 -7.43 -4.34
CA LEU A 51 0.48 -8.72 -4.87
C LEU A 51 -0.59 -9.38 -5.72
N THR A 52 -1.84 -9.16 -5.38
CA THR A 52 -2.95 -9.68 -6.18
C THR A 52 -3.02 -8.98 -7.53
N ARG A 53 -2.82 -7.67 -7.55
CA ARG A 53 -2.85 -6.91 -8.79
C ARG A 53 -1.59 -7.10 -9.62
N TYR A 54 -0.45 -7.21 -8.96
CA TYR A 54 0.85 -7.28 -9.62
C TYR A 54 1.67 -8.42 -9.05
N PRO A 55 1.37 -9.65 -9.48
CA PRO A 55 2.10 -10.81 -8.93
C PRO A 55 3.60 -10.73 -9.11
N ARG A 56 4.06 -9.97 -10.09
CA ARG A 56 5.49 -9.82 -10.33
C ARG A 56 6.21 -9.12 -9.19
N LEU A 57 5.46 -8.51 -8.28
CA LEU A 57 6.08 -7.86 -7.13
C LEU A 57 6.54 -8.83 -6.06
N GLN A 58 6.11 -10.08 -6.14
CA GLN A 58 6.38 -11.05 -5.08
C GLN A 58 7.83 -11.07 -4.61
N PRO A 59 8.82 -11.27 -5.49
CA PRO A 59 10.20 -11.36 -5.00
C PRO A 59 10.71 -10.07 -4.37
N ILE A 60 10.27 -8.94 -4.90
CA ILE A 60 10.72 -7.65 -4.39
C ILE A 60 10.03 -7.34 -3.07
N MET A 61 8.74 -7.64 -3.02
CA MET A 61 7.95 -7.35 -1.84
C MET A 61 8.46 -8.10 -0.62
N GLU A 62 8.91 -9.31 -0.80
CA GLU A 62 9.41 -10.12 0.32
C GLU A 62 10.64 -9.52 0.96
N ARG A 63 11.38 -8.71 0.21
CA ARG A 63 12.59 -8.11 0.72
C ARG A 63 12.47 -6.64 1.03
N SER A 64 11.31 -6.07 0.75
CA SER A 64 11.11 -4.64 0.94
C SER A 64 10.78 -4.33 2.39
N VAL A 65 10.95 -3.07 2.73
CA VAL A 65 10.50 -2.56 4.02
C VAL A 65 9.44 -1.51 3.75
N CYS A 66 8.67 -1.21 4.77
CA CYS A 66 7.57 -0.25 4.65
C CYS A 66 7.79 0.92 5.57
N ALA A 67 7.34 2.09 5.13
CA ALA A 67 7.37 3.27 5.97
C ALA A 67 6.00 3.94 5.89
N VAL A 68 5.50 4.38 7.02
CA VAL A 68 4.25 5.13 7.10
C VAL A 68 4.60 6.49 7.65
N ASN A 69 4.27 7.53 6.88
CA ASN A 69 4.56 8.91 7.26
C ASN A 69 6.02 9.08 7.66
N HIS A 70 6.90 8.48 6.85
CA HIS A 70 8.36 8.59 6.97
C HIS A 70 8.95 7.80 8.13
N ASN A 71 8.18 6.91 8.74
CA ASN A 71 8.69 6.06 9.81
C ASN A 71 8.62 4.61 9.40
N TYR A 72 9.71 3.89 9.54
CA TYR A 72 9.72 2.46 9.23
C TYR A 72 8.82 1.74 10.22
N VAL A 73 7.97 0.88 9.69
CA VAL A 73 7.00 0.18 10.53
C VAL A 73 6.88 -1.28 10.10
N PRO A 74 6.46 -2.14 11.01
CA PRO A 74 6.19 -3.53 10.65
C PRO A 74 4.90 -3.64 9.84
N ILE A 75 4.73 -4.76 9.16
CA ILE A 75 3.62 -4.93 8.24
C ILE A 75 2.26 -5.00 8.93
N ASP A 76 2.23 -5.24 10.22
CA ASP A 76 0.95 -5.31 10.94
C ASP A 76 0.51 -3.96 11.50
N THR A 77 1.20 -2.90 11.12
CA THR A 77 0.84 -1.55 11.57
C THR A 77 -0.48 -1.13 10.94
N VAL A 78 -1.42 -0.70 11.77
CA VAL A 78 -2.72 -0.25 11.29
C VAL A 78 -2.60 1.12 10.63
N LEU A 79 -3.27 1.27 9.50
CA LEU A 79 -3.24 2.51 8.74
C LEU A 79 -4.42 3.39 9.11
N HIS A 80 -4.28 4.68 8.84
CA HIS A 80 -5.32 5.66 9.12
C HIS A 80 -5.54 6.54 7.91
N GLU A 81 -6.67 7.19 7.86
CA GLU A 81 -7.03 8.07 6.77
C GLU A 81 -5.90 9.08 6.50
N GLY A 82 -5.50 9.17 5.25
CA GLY A 82 -4.50 10.15 4.85
C GLY A 82 -3.07 9.73 5.05
N ASP A 83 -2.82 8.54 5.58
CA ASP A 83 -1.46 8.08 5.77
C ASP A 83 -0.73 7.95 4.45
N GLU A 84 0.57 8.20 4.48
CA GLU A 84 1.43 8.00 3.32
C GLU A 84 2.22 6.72 3.55
N LEU A 85 2.02 5.77 2.68
CA LEU A 85 2.69 4.47 2.77
C LEU A 85 3.70 4.35 1.63
N VAL A 86 4.91 3.93 1.97
CA VAL A 86 5.97 3.77 1.00
C VAL A 86 6.52 2.36 1.11
N PHE A 87 6.65 1.70 -0.02
CA PHE A 87 7.35 0.42 -0.07
C PHE A 87 8.73 0.69 -0.61
N ILE A 88 9.74 0.34 0.16
CA ILE A 88 11.12 0.60 -0.18
C ILE A 88 11.77 -0.71 -0.58
N PRO A 89 12.18 -0.84 -1.84
CA PRO A 89 12.78 -2.10 -2.29
C PRO A 89 14.13 -2.31 -1.63
N PRO A 90 14.62 -3.53 -1.63
CA PRO A 90 15.92 -3.79 -1.04
C PRO A 90 17.00 -3.01 -1.78
N VAL A 91 17.91 -2.48 -1.03
CA VAL A 91 19.03 -1.80 -1.60
C VAL A 91 19.94 -2.86 -2.08
N GLY A 92 20.13 -2.91 -3.22
CA GLY A 92 20.93 -3.92 -3.76
C GLY A 92 22.22 -3.93 -3.10
N GLY A 93 22.52 -4.87 -2.62
CA GLY A 93 23.65 -4.84 -1.99
C GLY A 93 24.66 -4.22 -2.72
N GLY A 94 24.36 -3.81 -3.23
CA GLY A 94 25.10 -3.26 -3.58
C GLY A 94 25.72 -2.43 -3.50
N CYS A 95 25.79 -2.16 -3.44
CA CYS A 95 26.30 -1.25 -3.46
C CYS A 95 27.49 -1.48 -3.26
N ARG A 96 27.67 -1.97 -3.46
CA ARG A 96 28.53 -2.07 -3.12
C ARG A 96 29.09 -1.85 -3.48
#